data_4e048347658f8fe143b85917f7b510c3
#
_entry.id   4e048347658f8fe143b85917f7b510c3
#
_cell.length_a   1.000
_cell.length_b   1.000
_cell.length_c   1.000
_cell.angle_alpha   90.00
_cell.angle_beta   90.00
_cell.angle_gamma   90.00
#
_symmetry.space_group_name_H-M   'P 1'
#
loop_
_entity.id
_entity.type
_entity.pdbx_description
1 polymer ?
#
loop_
_entity_poly.entity_id
_entity_poly.type
_entity_poly.pdbx_seq_one_letter_code
_entity_poly.pdbx_strand_id
1 'polypeptide(L)'
;MKKAIACLLALPLTLAACGAQTITQPAPTTAPEMTTEATTENGKSTPAEVNQPGITGRMRPCSTEVETAAGLYTLNELFNEAANEDVYCVVKTDIETATQEKVASITLDGGYYCMAVWDDAVDLYLQENTAEGERPSLRYTIDTATGGVEKQQMDGAFAPTWYDDAALYQENRSNLWVESLTRLDRTTGELTLQNLPGQTYTVCGSVDGRWLLVRISSPSPVPDPISEKDAFDATWQNSTAEIILYEPASGEMEKLYEFPTIGDGYDYCGQRDGGLYFIHWQTNGNGIGDTAPATVDKLENGAMTPVWTLPFSSLSVSTVQQQGELRWVTQLTEKGETAIKIYDLADGQTYTRAIDWDKVEGWNAGYPEKLLANDKILVSNGTYTNVYGIDRKAYAVMDCAAYLAGSTDYTPIAMYTGD
;
A
#
# COMPACT_ATOMS: atom_id res chain seq x y z
N MET A 1 13.07 36.49 14.36
CA MET A 1 12.23 35.73 15.31
C MET A 1 11.95 34.41 14.68
N LYS A 2 12.49 33.37 15.30
CA LYS A 2 12.63 32.04 14.81
C LYS A 2 11.28 31.29 14.75
N LYS A 3 10.92 30.75 13.61
CA LYS A 3 10.10 29.53 13.53
C LYS A 3 10.80 28.61 12.52
N ALA A 4 11.62 27.73 13.04
CA ALA A 4 12.10 26.58 12.33
C ALA A 4 10.89 25.64 12.15
N ILE A 5 10.42 25.52 10.93
CA ILE A 5 9.44 24.51 10.54
C ILE A 5 10.28 23.29 10.15
N ALA A 6 10.21 22.28 10.99
CA ALA A 6 10.66 20.95 10.64
C ALA A 6 9.69 20.40 9.58
N CYS A 7 10.01 20.57 8.31
CA CYS A 7 9.43 19.77 7.24
C CYS A 7 10.18 18.44 7.20
N LEU A 8 9.78 17.51 8.03
CA LEU A 8 10.07 16.10 7.84
C LEU A 8 9.19 15.60 6.71
N LEU A 9 9.85 15.10 5.67
CA LEU A 9 9.45 14.06 4.73
C LEU A 9 8.03 13.50 4.97
N ALA A 10 7.04 14.21 4.46
CA ALA A 10 5.76 13.63 4.16
C ALA A 10 5.82 13.17 2.71
N LEU A 11 6.39 11.99 2.47
CA LEU A 11 6.00 11.24 1.28
C LEU A 11 4.50 10.97 1.44
N PRO A 12 3.69 11.23 0.43
CA PRO A 12 2.32 10.77 0.44
C PRO A 12 2.35 9.25 0.38
N LEU A 13 2.26 8.60 1.53
CA LEU A 13 1.76 7.24 1.64
C LEU A 13 0.28 7.31 1.24
N THR A 14 0.00 7.35 -0.04
CA THR A 14 -1.30 6.99 -0.59
C THR A 14 -1.39 5.48 -0.68
N LEU A 15 -1.22 4.85 0.46
CA LEU A 15 -1.63 3.47 0.70
C LEU A 15 -2.30 3.48 2.05
N ALA A 16 -3.61 3.23 2.02
CA ALA A 16 -4.50 2.93 3.13
C ALA A 16 -4.11 3.64 4.44
N ALA A 17 -4.92 4.60 4.86
CA ALA A 17 -4.83 5.23 6.17
C ALA A 17 -5.03 4.18 7.27
N CYS A 18 -3.97 3.44 7.59
CA CYS A 18 -3.83 2.75 8.86
C CYS A 18 -3.04 3.68 9.77
N GLY A 19 -3.69 4.20 10.80
CA GLY A 19 -3.08 5.14 11.73
C GLY A 19 -1.81 4.56 12.36
N ALA A 20 -0.67 5.14 12.00
CA ALA A 20 0.59 4.86 12.67
C ALA A 20 0.57 5.48 14.06
N GLN A 21 0.26 4.69 15.08
CA GLN A 21 0.60 5.04 16.44
C GLN A 21 2.08 4.74 16.67
N THR A 22 2.80 5.75 17.13
CA THR A 22 4.22 5.70 17.48
C THR A 22 4.42 4.68 18.61
N ILE A 23 5.03 3.53 18.31
CA ILE A 23 5.41 2.55 19.33
C ILE A 23 6.74 3.00 19.94
N THR A 24 6.73 3.35 21.21
CA THR A 24 7.95 3.57 22.00
C THR A 24 8.57 2.22 22.33
N GLN A 25 9.76 1.97 21.79
CA GLN A 25 10.54 0.75 22.00
C GLN A 25 11.05 0.68 23.46
N PRO A 26 10.94 -0.45 24.17
CA PRO A 26 11.61 -0.64 25.47
C PRO A 26 13.13 -0.80 25.29
N ALA A 27 13.88 -0.28 26.27
CA ALA A 27 15.32 -0.26 26.30
C ALA A 27 15.96 -1.67 26.21
N PRO A 28 17.13 -1.81 25.58
CA PRO A 28 17.77 -3.11 25.37
C PRO A 28 18.29 -3.68 26.70
N THR A 29 17.93 -4.93 26.95
CA THR A 29 18.51 -5.74 28.02
C THR A 29 19.89 -6.24 27.60
N THR A 30 20.89 -5.96 28.41
CA THR A 30 22.30 -6.37 28.24
C THR A 30 22.44 -7.89 28.07
N ALA A 31 23.05 -8.29 26.94
CA ALA A 31 23.46 -9.65 26.68
C ALA A 31 24.78 -9.97 27.44
N PRO A 32 25.03 -11.23 27.87
CA PRO A 32 26.26 -11.61 28.54
C PRO A 32 27.43 -11.73 27.56
N GLU A 33 28.59 -11.27 28.00
CA GLU A 33 29.87 -11.40 27.31
C GLU A 33 30.22 -12.88 27.02
N MET A 34 30.45 -13.18 25.74
CA MET A 34 31.10 -14.43 25.33
C MET A 34 32.55 -14.16 24.97
N THR A 35 33.42 -14.82 25.70
CA THR A 35 34.87 -14.88 25.50
C THR A 35 35.23 -15.48 24.14
N THR A 36 36.03 -14.77 23.37
CA THR A 36 36.63 -15.18 22.10
C THR A 36 37.85 -16.09 22.37
N GLU A 37 37.79 -17.34 21.90
CA GLU A 37 39.00 -18.10 21.55
C GLU A 37 39.18 -18.09 20.03
N ALA A 38 40.36 -17.61 19.62
CA ALA A 38 40.76 -17.57 18.22
C ALA A 38 41.29 -18.94 17.79
N THR A 39 40.69 -19.53 16.78
CA THR A 39 41.33 -20.59 15.98
C THR A 39 41.28 -20.21 14.52
N THR A 40 42.47 -19.97 13.98
CA THR A 40 42.75 -19.83 12.55
C THR A 40 42.58 -21.15 11.84
N GLU A 41 41.63 -21.27 10.90
CA GLU A 41 41.73 -22.21 9.77
C GLU A 41 41.18 -21.57 8.49
N ASN A 42 42.10 -21.53 7.50
CA ASN A 42 41.80 -21.18 6.12
C ASN A 42 40.91 -22.28 5.49
N GLY A 43 39.64 -21.98 5.37
CA GLY A 43 38.72 -22.75 4.54
C GLY A 43 37.84 -21.76 3.81
N LYS A 44 37.96 -21.68 2.48
CA LYS A 44 36.98 -21.06 1.59
C LYS A 44 35.66 -21.78 1.78
N SER A 45 34.80 -21.30 2.68
CA SER A 45 33.42 -21.69 2.71
C SER A 45 32.69 -20.90 1.64
N THR A 46 32.31 -21.56 0.57
CA THR A 46 31.26 -21.12 -0.34
C THR A 46 30.02 -20.77 0.52
N PRO A 47 29.45 -19.59 0.41
CA PRO A 47 28.19 -19.31 1.10
C PRO A 47 27.20 -20.42 0.71
N ALA A 48 26.55 -21.04 1.70
CA ALA A 48 25.44 -21.93 1.43
C ALA A 48 24.42 -21.11 0.63
N GLU A 49 24.05 -21.60 -0.56
CA GLU A 49 22.94 -21.07 -1.32
C GLU A 49 21.70 -21.11 -0.43
N VAL A 50 21.34 -19.96 0.13
CA VAL A 50 20.05 -19.78 0.77
C VAL A 50 19.06 -19.65 -0.39
N ASN A 51 18.44 -20.75 -0.73
CA ASN A 51 17.43 -20.82 -1.77
C ASN A 51 16.18 -20.07 -1.26
N GLN A 52 16.15 -18.76 -1.47
CA GLN A 52 14.99 -17.94 -1.10
C GLN A 52 13.87 -18.24 -2.11
N PRO A 53 12.63 -18.50 -1.64
CA PRO A 53 11.52 -18.69 -2.54
C PRO A 53 11.28 -17.42 -3.36
N GLY A 54 11.09 -17.55 -4.66
CA GLY A 54 10.72 -16.45 -5.54
C GLY A 54 9.28 -15.98 -5.30
N ILE A 55 8.90 -14.90 -5.95
CA ILE A 55 7.53 -14.39 -5.99
C ILE A 55 6.70 -15.30 -6.89
N THR A 56 5.52 -15.70 -6.42
CA THR A 56 4.60 -16.56 -7.17
C THR A 56 3.41 -15.71 -7.63
N GLY A 57 3.27 -15.59 -8.95
CA GLY A 57 2.20 -14.77 -9.52
C GLY A 57 2.44 -13.28 -9.33
N ARG A 58 1.35 -12.54 -9.16
CA ARG A 58 1.38 -11.08 -9.03
C ARG A 58 1.37 -10.64 -7.59
N MET A 59 2.27 -9.72 -7.24
CA MET A 59 2.21 -9.04 -5.95
C MET A 59 1.03 -8.08 -5.89
N ARG A 60 0.31 -8.18 -4.80
CA ARG A 60 -0.85 -7.33 -4.47
C ARG A 60 -0.63 -6.70 -3.11
N PRO A 61 -0.95 -5.42 -2.91
CA PRO A 61 -0.96 -4.85 -1.57
C PRO A 61 -2.08 -5.49 -0.75
N CYS A 62 -1.83 -5.75 0.52
CA CYS A 62 -2.90 -6.04 1.46
C CYS A 62 -3.80 -4.81 1.57
N SER A 63 -5.11 -5.00 1.52
CA SER A 63 -6.08 -3.90 1.46
C SER A 63 -7.36 -4.30 2.19
N THR A 64 -8.18 -3.33 2.52
CA THR A 64 -9.56 -3.53 2.99
C THR A 64 -10.57 -3.72 1.85
N GLU A 65 -10.10 -3.58 0.61
CA GLU A 65 -10.92 -3.72 -0.60
C GLU A 65 -10.16 -4.52 -1.66
N VAL A 66 -10.60 -5.73 -1.96
CA VAL A 66 -9.94 -6.63 -2.92
C VAL A 66 -10.95 -7.17 -3.92
N GLU A 67 -10.69 -6.93 -5.22
CA GLU A 67 -11.48 -7.50 -6.29
C GLU A 67 -10.92 -8.86 -6.73
N THR A 68 -11.82 -9.82 -6.93
CA THR A 68 -11.54 -11.12 -7.51
C THR A 68 -12.54 -11.42 -8.64
N ALA A 69 -12.37 -12.53 -9.31
CA ALA A 69 -13.36 -12.99 -10.28
C ALA A 69 -14.75 -13.29 -9.66
N ALA A 70 -14.81 -13.52 -8.35
CA ALA A 70 -16.05 -13.82 -7.62
C ALA A 70 -16.81 -12.57 -7.15
N GLY A 71 -16.19 -11.39 -7.19
CA GLY A 71 -16.75 -10.10 -6.75
C GLY A 71 -15.77 -9.24 -5.99
N LEU A 72 -16.27 -8.15 -5.41
CA LEU A 72 -15.49 -7.24 -4.59
C LEU A 72 -15.65 -7.61 -3.12
N TYR A 73 -14.54 -7.96 -2.47
CA TYR A 73 -14.50 -8.19 -1.02
C TYR A 73 -14.09 -6.91 -0.31
N THR A 74 -14.83 -6.54 0.73
CA THR A 74 -14.51 -5.39 1.58
C THR A 74 -14.52 -5.79 3.05
N LEU A 75 -13.65 -5.15 3.82
CA LEU A 75 -13.65 -5.26 5.28
C LEU A 75 -14.43 -4.07 5.87
N ASN A 76 -15.55 -4.35 6.51
CA ASN A 76 -16.36 -3.37 7.20
C ASN A 76 -16.08 -3.46 8.71
N GLU A 77 -15.57 -2.39 9.29
CA GLU A 77 -15.41 -2.25 10.72
C GLU A 77 -16.69 -1.63 11.30
N LEU A 78 -17.32 -2.35 12.21
CA LEU A 78 -18.52 -1.95 12.92
C LEU A 78 -18.19 -1.89 14.42
N PHE A 79 -18.18 -0.71 15.03
CA PHE A 79 -17.91 -0.58 16.45
C PHE A 79 -19.20 -0.70 17.27
N ASN A 80 -19.23 -1.64 18.20
CA ASN A 80 -20.33 -1.83 19.14
C ASN A 80 -20.02 -1.09 20.46
N GLU A 81 -20.48 0.17 20.59
CA GLU A 81 -20.23 0.98 21.79
C GLU A 81 -20.77 0.34 23.07
N ALA A 82 -21.90 -0.39 22.99
CA ALA A 82 -22.52 -1.00 24.17
C ALA A 82 -21.69 -2.14 24.76
N ALA A 83 -20.98 -2.87 23.91
CA ALA A 83 -20.08 -3.96 24.32
C ALA A 83 -18.61 -3.51 24.40
N ASN A 84 -18.26 -2.34 23.88
CA ASN A 84 -16.91 -1.86 23.66
C ASN A 84 -16.07 -2.86 22.86
N GLU A 85 -16.60 -3.29 21.73
CA GLU A 85 -16.00 -4.29 20.86
C GLU A 85 -16.02 -3.82 19.42
N ASP A 86 -14.96 -4.13 18.66
CA ASP A 86 -14.92 -3.98 17.21
C ASP A 86 -15.46 -5.26 16.55
N VAL A 87 -16.31 -5.09 15.55
CA VAL A 87 -16.85 -6.16 14.73
C VAL A 87 -16.33 -6.00 13.31
N TYR A 88 -15.47 -6.90 12.91
CA TYR A 88 -14.87 -6.92 11.57
C TYR A 88 -15.67 -7.83 10.67
N CYS A 89 -16.38 -7.26 9.72
CA CYS A 89 -17.21 -8.00 8.77
C CYS A 89 -16.53 -8.07 7.41
N VAL A 90 -16.24 -9.28 6.95
CA VAL A 90 -15.89 -9.51 5.55
C VAL A 90 -17.19 -9.57 4.75
N VAL A 91 -17.32 -8.65 3.81
CA VAL A 91 -18.51 -8.46 2.98
C VAL A 91 -18.11 -8.66 1.53
N LYS A 92 -18.90 -9.44 0.80
CA LYS A 92 -18.79 -9.60 -0.64
C LYS A 92 -19.85 -8.76 -1.35
N THR A 93 -19.42 -7.96 -2.31
CA THR A 93 -20.31 -7.21 -3.20
C THR A 93 -20.37 -7.91 -4.55
N ASP A 94 -21.56 -8.28 -4.98
CA ASP A 94 -21.83 -8.71 -6.35
C ASP A 94 -21.92 -7.46 -7.24
N ILE A 95 -21.01 -7.35 -8.19
CA ILE A 95 -20.86 -6.14 -9.03
C ILE A 95 -22.02 -6.00 -10.01
N GLU A 96 -22.61 -7.11 -10.47
CA GLU A 96 -23.70 -7.10 -11.45
C GLU A 96 -25.03 -6.69 -10.82
N THR A 97 -25.30 -7.19 -9.62
CA THR A 97 -26.56 -6.92 -8.91
C THR A 97 -26.46 -5.72 -7.96
N ALA A 98 -25.26 -5.22 -7.70
CA ALA A 98 -24.98 -4.17 -6.71
C ALA A 98 -25.52 -4.52 -5.31
N THR A 99 -25.37 -5.79 -4.90
CA THR A 99 -25.79 -6.27 -3.59
C THR A 99 -24.62 -6.73 -2.77
N GLN A 100 -24.70 -6.51 -1.45
CA GLN A 100 -23.72 -6.98 -0.48
C GLN A 100 -24.27 -8.13 0.35
N GLU A 101 -23.38 -9.09 0.65
CA GLU A 101 -23.65 -10.18 1.59
C GLU A 101 -22.49 -10.33 2.57
N LYS A 102 -22.81 -10.63 3.82
CA LYS A 102 -21.80 -10.95 4.84
C LYS A 102 -21.25 -12.36 4.56
N VAL A 103 -19.92 -12.43 4.40
CA VAL A 103 -19.21 -13.72 4.30
C VAL A 103 -18.93 -14.25 5.71
N ALA A 104 -18.36 -13.42 6.57
CA ALA A 104 -18.07 -13.75 7.96
C ALA A 104 -17.97 -12.49 8.82
N SER A 105 -18.03 -12.67 10.15
CA SER A 105 -17.76 -11.59 11.11
C SER A 105 -16.90 -12.09 12.27
N ILE A 106 -16.03 -11.23 12.77
CA ILE A 106 -15.11 -11.47 13.87
C ILE A 106 -15.27 -10.33 14.85
N THR A 107 -15.48 -10.66 16.12
CA THR A 107 -15.60 -9.68 17.20
C THR A 107 -14.39 -9.77 18.11
N LEU A 108 -13.70 -8.67 18.33
CA LEU A 108 -12.59 -8.58 19.28
C LEU A 108 -12.34 -7.10 19.65
N ASP A 109 -11.72 -6.86 20.77
CA ASP A 109 -11.09 -5.56 21.09
C ASP A 109 -9.74 -5.54 20.37
N GLY A 110 -9.64 -4.79 19.28
CA GLY A 110 -8.47 -4.86 18.40
C GLY A 110 -8.17 -3.55 17.68
N GLY A 111 -7.02 -3.56 17.02
CA GLY A 111 -6.47 -2.41 16.30
C GLY A 111 -6.21 -2.74 14.84
N TYR A 112 -4.95 -2.73 14.44
CA TYR A 112 -4.50 -2.92 13.06
C TYR A 112 -5.20 -4.09 12.35
N TYR A 113 -5.59 -3.89 11.10
CA TYR A 113 -6.18 -4.93 10.26
C TYR A 113 -5.67 -4.83 8.81
N CYS A 114 -5.60 -5.98 8.17
CA CYS A 114 -5.21 -6.14 6.78
C CYS A 114 -5.91 -7.37 6.21
N MET A 115 -6.32 -7.32 4.97
CA MET A 115 -7.01 -8.41 4.28
C MET A 115 -6.24 -8.82 3.03
N ALA A 116 -6.10 -10.12 2.83
CA ALA A 116 -5.67 -10.75 1.59
C ALA A 116 -6.76 -11.70 1.09
N VAL A 117 -7.02 -11.70 -0.20
CA VAL A 117 -8.09 -12.51 -0.80
C VAL A 117 -7.54 -13.41 -1.89
N TRP A 118 -7.85 -14.69 -1.77
CA TRP A 118 -7.59 -15.72 -2.77
C TRP A 118 -8.92 -16.29 -3.27
N ASP A 119 -8.88 -17.16 -4.26
CA ASP A 119 -10.09 -17.73 -4.86
C ASP A 119 -10.93 -18.56 -3.85
N ASP A 120 -10.26 -19.22 -2.90
CA ASP A 120 -10.87 -20.14 -1.94
C ASP A 120 -11.02 -19.57 -0.52
N ALA A 121 -10.28 -18.51 -0.18
CA ALA A 121 -10.26 -17.98 1.17
C ALA A 121 -9.97 -16.48 1.25
N VAL A 122 -10.38 -15.91 2.37
CA VAL A 122 -9.94 -14.57 2.82
C VAL A 122 -9.12 -14.74 4.08
N ASP A 123 -7.90 -14.22 4.09
CA ASP A 123 -7.13 -14.09 5.31
C ASP A 123 -7.26 -12.66 5.85
N LEU A 124 -7.67 -12.56 7.10
CA LEU A 124 -7.76 -11.32 7.84
C LEU A 124 -6.75 -11.33 8.98
N TYR A 125 -5.91 -10.31 9.03
CA TYR A 125 -4.91 -10.11 10.09
C TYR A 125 -5.38 -8.99 11.01
N LEU A 126 -5.44 -9.28 12.31
CA LEU A 126 -5.87 -8.37 13.36
C LEU A 126 -4.85 -8.36 14.49
N GLN A 127 -4.76 -7.26 15.22
CA GLN A 127 -4.03 -7.18 16.48
C GLN A 127 -5.05 -7.03 17.61
N GLU A 128 -5.07 -7.98 18.52
CA GLU A 128 -5.95 -7.99 19.69
C GLU A 128 -5.33 -7.16 20.83
N ASN A 129 -6.11 -6.28 21.44
CA ASN A 129 -5.71 -5.61 22.67
C ASN A 129 -6.01 -6.52 23.86
N THR A 130 -4.97 -6.96 24.57
CA THR A 130 -5.16 -7.77 25.77
C THR A 130 -5.17 -6.91 27.03
N ALA A 131 -5.75 -7.43 28.11
CA ALA A 131 -5.78 -6.76 29.40
C ALA A 131 -4.37 -6.49 29.98
N GLU A 132 -3.39 -7.30 29.59
CA GLU A 132 -1.99 -7.17 29.95
C GLU A 132 -1.24 -6.12 29.12
N GLY A 133 -1.90 -5.54 28.10
CA GLY A 133 -1.32 -4.54 27.20
C GLY A 133 -0.48 -5.16 26.06
N GLU A 134 -0.51 -6.46 25.91
CA GLU A 134 0.06 -7.16 24.76
C GLU A 134 -0.84 -6.97 23.54
N ARG A 135 -0.24 -7.07 22.35
CA ARG A 135 -0.97 -6.98 21.06
C ARG A 135 -0.59 -8.16 20.16
N PRO A 136 -1.04 -9.37 20.50
CA PRO A 136 -0.77 -10.52 19.65
C PRO A 136 -1.40 -10.32 18.27
N SER A 137 -0.67 -10.73 17.25
CA SER A 137 -1.19 -10.78 15.89
C SER A 137 -1.99 -12.07 15.70
N LEU A 138 -3.17 -11.92 15.16
CA LEU A 138 -4.11 -13.00 14.89
C LEU A 138 -4.35 -13.10 13.38
N ARG A 139 -4.28 -14.31 12.85
CA ARG A 139 -4.74 -14.63 11.50
C ARG A 139 -6.09 -15.32 11.59
N TYR A 140 -7.04 -14.83 10.83
CA TYR A 140 -8.32 -15.49 10.61
C TYR A 140 -8.41 -15.91 9.15
N THR A 141 -8.47 -17.20 8.91
CA THR A 141 -8.72 -17.74 7.56
C THR A 141 -10.20 -18.04 7.41
N ILE A 142 -10.83 -17.40 6.46
CA ILE A 142 -12.26 -17.46 6.19
C ILE A 142 -12.46 -18.21 4.88
N ASP A 143 -13.13 -19.36 4.92
CA ASP A 143 -13.54 -20.11 3.73
C ASP A 143 -14.65 -19.33 3.01
N THR A 144 -14.42 -18.95 1.75
CA THR A 144 -15.37 -18.11 1.00
C THR A 144 -16.66 -18.83 0.58
N ALA A 145 -16.65 -20.15 0.54
CA ALA A 145 -17.82 -20.95 0.15
C ALA A 145 -18.76 -21.24 1.33
N THR A 146 -18.21 -21.39 2.53
CA THR A 146 -18.97 -21.81 3.73
C THR A 146 -19.11 -20.72 4.79
N GLY A 147 -18.28 -19.68 4.73
CA GLY A 147 -18.15 -18.68 5.80
C GLY A 147 -17.47 -19.22 7.05
N GLY A 148 -16.90 -20.44 7.00
CA GLY A 148 -16.18 -21.04 8.12
C GLY A 148 -14.93 -20.23 8.47
N VAL A 149 -14.66 -20.02 9.76
CA VAL A 149 -13.58 -19.19 10.25
C VAL A 149 -12.63 -20.02 11.11
N GLU A 150 -11.35 -20.01 10.74
CA GLU A 150 -10.26 -20.57 11.54
C GLU A 150 -9.41 -19.45 12.13
N LYS A 151 -9.14 -19.50 13.43
CA LYS A 151 -8.28 -18.53 14.13
C LYS A 151 -6.93 -19.15 14.44
N GLN A 152 -5.86 -18.44 14.10
CA GLN A 152 -4.48 -18.79 14.45
C GLN A 152 -3.80 -17.60 15.12
N GLN A 153 -3.13 -17.84 16.24
CA GLN A 153 -2.23 -16.85 16.81
C GLN A 153 -0.88 -16.94 16.09
N MET A 154 -0.35 -15.80 15.66
CA MET A 154 0.93 -15.72 14.98
C MET A 154 2.07 -15.58 15.99
N ASP A 155 3.24 -16.12 15.66
CA ASP A 155 4.45 -15.91 16.44
C ASP A 155 4.99 -14.49 16.17
N GLY A 156 5.01 -13.66 17.20
CA GLY A 156 5.44 -12.26 17.10
C GLY A 156 4.40 -11.34 16.44
N ALA A 157 4.81 -10.10 16.20
CA ALA A 157 3.99 -9.10 15.52
C ALA A 157 4.13 -9.25 14.01
N PHE A 158 3.21 -9.96 13.38
CA PHE A 158 3.14 -10.09 11.92
C PHE A 158 2.03 -9.20 11.35
N ALA A 159 2.40 -8.25 10.51
CA ALA A 159 1.50 -7.29 9.87
C ALA A 159 1.84 -7.21 8.37
N PRO A 160 1.25 -8.08 7.52
CA PRO A 160 1.61 -8.14 6.12
C PRO A 160 1.17 -6.88 5.37
N THR A 161 2.03 -6.45 4.44
CA THR A 161 1.78 -5.32 3.54
C THR A 161 1.51 -5.76 2.11
N TRP A 162 2.03 -6.94 1.74
CA TRP A 162 1.92 -7.51 0.40
C TRP A 162 1.55 -8.98 0.47
N TYR A 163 0.97 -9.50 -0.62
CA TYR A 163 0.76 -10.93 -0.83
C TYR A 163 0.85 -11.30 -2.31
N ASP A 164 1.19 -12.54 -2.58
CA ASP A 164 1.13 -13.18 -3.90
C ASP A 164 0.23 -14.43 -3.86
N ASP A 165 0.34 -15.30 -4.83
CA ASP A 165 -0.53 -16.49 -4.89
C ASP A 165 -0.15 -17.57 -3.85
N ALA A 166 1.06 -17.50 -3.26
CA ALA A 166 1.59 -18.50 -2.34
C ALA A 166 1.91 -17.98 -0.93
N ALA A 167 2.04 -16.67 -0.74
CA ALA A 167 2.57 -16.13 0.51
C ALA A 167 2.11 -14.71 0.82
N LEU A 168 2.30 -14.32 2.08
CA LEU A 168 2.17 -12.95 2.54
C LEU A 168 3.54 -12.42 2.96
N TYR A 169 3.72 -11.11 2.87
CA TYR A 169 4.99 -10.45 3.11
C TYR A 169 4.81 -9.24 4.02
N GLN A 170 5.64 -9.17 5.05
CA GLN A 170 5.76 -8.01 5.92
C GLN A 170 7.09 -7.33 5.67
N GLU A 171 7.09 -6.02 5.50
CA GLU A 171 8.31 -5.23 5.45
C GLU A 171 8.91 -5.04 6.84
N ASN A 172 10.20 -5.37 6.97
CA ASN A 172 10.97 -5.08 8.17
C ASN A 172 11.80 -3.84 7.92
N ARG A 173 11.46 -2.77 8.61
CA ARG A 173 12.08 -1.45 8.44
C ARG A 173 12.97 -1.09 9.63
N SER A 174 14.10 -0.46 9.32
CA SER A 174 14.95 0.22 10.27
C SER A 174 15.16 1.65 9.78
N ASN A 175 14.64 2.62 10.49
CA ASN A 175 14.61 4.02 10.07
C ASN A 175 14.02 4.21 8.65
N LEU A 176 14.87 4.58 7.69
CA LEU A 176 14.48 4.80 6.29
C LEU A 176 14.47 3.53 5.44
N TRP A 177 15.09 2.44 5.92
CA TRP A 177 15.41 1.29 5.08
C TRP A 177 14.45 0.13 5.28
N VAL A 178 14.07 -0.50 4.18
CA VAL A 178 13.47 -1.84 4.21
C VAL A 178 14.63 -2.83 4.16
N GLU A 179 14.95 -3.43 5.29
CA GLU A 179 16.11 -4.35 5.40
C GLU A 179 15.79 -5.73 4.86
N SER A 180 14.58 -6.17 5.09
CA SER A 180 14.13 -7.51 4.72
C SER A 180 12.60 -7.57 4.63
N LEU A 181 12.13 -8.69 4.10
CA LEU A 181 10.72 -9.08 4.12
C LEU A 181 10.58 -10.36 4.95
N THR A 182 9.65 -10.39 5.89
CA THR A 182 9.20 -11.64 6.49
C THR A 182 8.13 -12.24 5.59
N ARG A 183 8.40 -13.41 5.02
CA ARG A 183 7.48 -14.16 4.16
C ARG A 183 6.79 -15.24 4.99
N LEU A 184 5.47 -15.24 4.98
CA LEU A 184 4.63 -16.31 5.52
C LEU A 184 4.11 -17.16 4.36
N ASP A 185 4.54 -18.41 4.28
CA ASP A 185 3.98 -19.36 3.32
C ASP A 185 2.52 -19.70 3.68
N ARG A 186 1.62 -19.52 2.73
CA ARG A 186 0.18 -19.69 2.96
C ARG A 186 -0.18 -21.14 3.31
N THR A 187 0.48 -22.10 2.67
CA THR A 187 0.14 -23.52 2.78
C THR A 187 0.75 -24.17 4.02
N THR A 188 2.04 -23.90 4.27
CA THR A 188 2.78 -24.52 5.37
C THR A 188 2.70 -23.73 6.67
N GLY A 189 2.39 -22.42 6.60
CA GLY A 189 2.47 -21.51 7.74
C GLY A 189 3.90 -21.18 8.17
N GLU A 190 4.91 -21.54 7.37
CA GLU A 190 6.29 -21.30 7.66
C GLU A 190 6.67 -19.83 7.45
N LEU A 191 7.37 -19.25 8.42
CA LEU A 191 7.94 -17.90 8.34
C LEU A 191 9.38 -18.00 7.88
N THR A 192 9.72 -17.26 6.81
CA THR A 192 11.09 -17.15 6.29
C THR A 192 11.48 -15.69 6.14
N LEU A 193 12.77 -15.37 6.37
CA LEU A 193 13.31 -14.03 6.21
C LEU A 193 13.98 -13.91 4.84
N GLN A 194 13.54 -12.95 4.04
CA GLN A 194 14.13 -12.58 2.76
C GLN A 194 14.86 -11.26 2.90
N ASN A 195 16.19 -11.28 2.85
CA ASN A 195 16.97 -10.05 2.88
C ASN A 195 16.84 -9.29 1.58
N LEU A 196 16.73 -7.97 1.66
CA LEU A 196 16.73 -7.08 0.51
C LEU A 196 18.14 -6.50 0.27
N PRO A 197 18.43 -6.00 -0.93
CA PRO A 197 19.67 -5.27 -1.19
C PRO A 197 19.85 -4.11 -0.22
N GLY A 198 21.06 -3.89 0.26
CA GLY A 198 21.35 -2.82 1.22
C GLY A 198 20.91 -1.45 0.71
N GLN A 199 20.42 -0.60 1.61
CA GLN A 199 19.86 0.73 1.31
C GLN A 199 18.59 0.71 0.44
N THR A 200 17.80 -0.39 0.50
CA THR A 200 16.45 -0.39 -0.08
C THR A 200 15.57 0.62 0.66
N TYR A 201 15.08 1.62 -0.07
CA TYR A 201 14.27 2.71 0.47
C TYR A 201 12.78 2.34 0.51
N THR A 202 12.29 1.76 -0.57
CA THR A 202 10.90 1.31 -0.68
C THR A 202 10.75 0.09 -1.56
N VAL A 203 9.72 -0.70 -1.26
CA VAL A 203 9.21 -1.79 -2.09
C VAL A 203 8.02 -1.25 -2.86
N CYS A 204 8.08 -1.29 -4.19
CA CYS A 204 7.02 -0.78 -5.07
C CYS A 204 6.03 -1.86 -5.53
N GLY A 205 6.40 -3.13 -5.41
CA GLY A 205 5.61 -4.26 -5.88
C GLY A 205 6.46 -5.28 -6.62
N SER A 206 5.91 -5.91 -7.64
CA SER A 206 6.65 -6.87 -8.47
C SER A 206 6.42 -6.68 -9.97
N VAL A 207 7.41 -7.07 -10.74
CA VAL A 207 7.37 -7.14 -12.21
C VAL A 207 7.99 -8.46 -12.63
N ASP A 208 7.26 -9.28 -13.37
CA ASP A 208 7.73 -10.56 -13.89
C ASP A 208 8.38 -11.47 -12.84
N GLY A 209 7.75 -11.56 -11.65
CA GLY A 209 8.22 -12.40 -10.55
C GLY A 209 9.41 -11.85 -9.75
N ARG A 210 9.86 -10.64 -10.05
CA ARG A 210 10.94 -9.94 -9.35
C ARG A 210 10.41 -8.75 -8.55
N TRP A 211 11.05 -8.41 -7.44
CA TRP A 211 10.71 -7.22 -6.67
C TRP A 211 11.11 -5.95 -7.43
N LEU A 212 10.19 -5.01 -7.54
CA LEU A 212 10.47 -3.64 -7.97
C LEU A 212 10.78 -2.80 -6.73
N LEU A 213 12.00 -2.30 -6.65
CA LEU A 213 12.52 -1.58 -5.49
C LEU A 213 13.06 -0.21 -5.89
N VAL A 214 13.01 0.74 -4.97
CA VAL A 214 13.83 1.95 -5.01
C VAL A 214 14.95 1.78 -4.00
N ARG A 215 16.18 1.91 -4.45
CA ARG A 215 17.40 1.80 -3.66
C ARG A 215 18.17 3.11 -3.69
N ILE A 216 18.84 3.45 -2.60
CA ILE A 216 19.72 4.62 -2.56
C ILE A 216 21.17 4.17 -2.74
N SER A 217 21.84 4.75 -3.72
CA SER A 217 23.28 4.59 -3.94
C SER A 217 24.00 5.83 -3.41
N SER A 218 24.82 5.66 -2.38
CA SER A 218 25.53 6.78 -1.73
C SER A 218 27.03 6.50 -1.65
N PRO A 219 27.88 7.57 -1.69
CA PRO A 219 29.33 7.41 -1.61
C PRO A 219 29.84 6.94 -0.23
N SER A 220 29.01 7.05 0.80
CA SER A 220 29.24 6.61 2.17
C SER A 220 27.94 6.12 2.77
N PRO A 221 27.96 5.32 3.87
CA PRO A 221 26.73 4.96 4.57
C PRO A 221 25.90 6.20 4.90
N VAL A 222 24.60 6.14 4.62
CA VAL A 222 23.67 7.25 4.89
C VAL A 222 23.47 7.34 6.40
N PRO A 223 23.77 8.50 7.04
CA PRO A 223 23.56 8.69 8.46
C PRO A 223 22.09 8.67 8.86
N ASP A 224 21.82 8.58 10.15
CA ASP A 224 20.45 8.64 10.67
C ASP A 224 19.86 10.06 10.48
N PRO A 225 18.69 10.20 9.84
CA PRO A 225 18.12 11.51 9.50
C PRO A 225 17.66 12.30 10.73
N ILE A 226 17.48 11.65 11.88
CA ILE A 226 16.98 12.29 13.09
C ILE A 226 18.14 12.73 13.99
N SER A 227 19.07 11.83 14.26
CA SER A 227 20.19 12.08 15.19
C SER A 227 21.39 12.74 14.53
N GLU A 228 21.58 12.58 13.21
CA GLU A 228 22.73 13.06 12.45
C GLU A 228 22.31 13.91 11.22
N LYS A 229 21.33 14.79 11.39
CA LYS A 229 20.67 15.51 10.31
C LYS A 229 21.63 16.20 9.32
N ASP A 230 22.64 16.94 9.80
CA ASP A 230 23.56 17.68 8.92
C ASP A 230 24.43 16.73 8.07
N ALA A 231 24.86 15.61 8.65
CA ALA A 231 25.61 14.57 7.95
C ALA A 231 24.71 13.80 6.97
N PHE A 232 23.47 13.55 7.37
CA PHE A 232 22.45 12.99 6.49
C PHE A 232 22.21 13.87 5.27
N ASP A 233 21.91 15.17 5.47
CA ASP A 233 21.66 16.11 4.39
C ASP A 233 22.84 16.20 3.42
N ALA A 234 24.08 16.23 3.94
CA ALA A 234 25.30 16.26 3.12
C ALA A 234 25.50 14.97 2.31
N THR A 235 25.22 13.80 2.89
CA THR A 235 25.33 12.50 2.21
C THR A 235 24.22 12.36 1.17
N TRP A 236 22.99 12.70 1.55
CA TRP A 236 21.82 12.62 0.68
C TRP A 236 21.98 13.48 -0.58
N GLN A 237 22.54 14.69 -0.44
CA GLN A 237 22.83 15.58 -1.57
C GLN A 237 23.77 14.98 -2.62
N ASN A 238 24.59 14.01 -2.25
CA ASN A 238 25.57 13.38 -3.12
C ASN A 238 25.19 11.94 -3.48
N SER A 239 23.95 11.56 -3.23
CA SER A 239 23.43 10.22 -3.49
C SER A 239 22.54 10.22 -4.74
N THR A 240 22.33 9.02 -5.27
CA THR A 240 21.36 8.77 -6.33
C THR A 240 20.35 7.73 -5.88
N ALA A 241 19.13 7.83 -6.38
CA ALA A 241 18.13 6.81 -6.25
C ALA A 241 18.12 5.92 -7.50
N GLU A 242 18.04 4.62 -7.31
CA GLU A 242 18.01 3.62 -8.38
C GLU A 242 16.69 2.87 -8.33
N ILE A 243 15.98 2.82 -9.45
CA ILE A 243 14.85 1.91 -9.64
C ILE A 243 15.44 0.59 -10.14
N ILE A 244 15.22 -0.49 -9.39
CA ILE A 244 15.81 -1.79 -9.68
C ILE A 244 14.76 -2.90 -9.68
N LEU A 245 15.01 -3.94 -10.48
CA LEU A 245 14.39 -5.25 -10.30
C LEU A 245 15.33 -6.16 -9.53
N TYR A 246 14.82 -6.80 -8.49
CA TYR A 246 15.57 -7.71 -7.64
C TYR A 246 14.97 -9.10 -7.66
N GLU A 247 15.79 -10.09 -8.01
CA GLU A 247 15.43 -11.51 -7.98
C GLU A 247 15.82 -12.12 -6.63
N PRO A 248 14.86 -12.45 -5.74
CA PRO A 248 15.20 -12.92 -4.40
C PRO A 248 15.89 -14.29 -4.40
N ALA A 249 15.61 -15.15 -5.38
CA ALA A 249 16.18 -16.50 -5.42
C ALA A 249 17.68 -16.50 -5.77
N SER A 250 18.13 -15.60 -6.65
CA SER A 250 19.53 -15.50 -7.11
C SER A 250 20.29 -14.33 -6.44
N GLY A 251 19.58 -13.35 -5.89
CA GLY A 251 20.17 -12.08 -5.44
C GLY A 251 20.56 -11.15 -6.58
N GLU A 252 20.15 -11.46 -7.82
CA GLU A 252 20.46 -10.64 -8.99
C GLU A 252 19.68 -9.33 -8.97
N MET A 253 20.35 -8.26 -9.39
CA MET A 253 19.78 -6.92 -9.51
C MET A 253 19.95 -6.38 -10.91
N GLU A 254 18.86 -5.89 -11.49
CA GLU A 254 18.84 -5.15 -12.74
C GLU A 254 18.46 -3.69 -12.49
N LYS A 255 19.36 -2.75 -12.80
CA LYS A 255 19.05 -1.32 -12.70
C LYS A 255 18.27 -0.88 -13.93
N LEU A 256 17.04 -0.39 -13.69
CA LEU A 256 16.15 0.14 -14.72
C LEU A 256 16.35 1.62 -14.95
N TYR A 257 16.56 2.42 -13.90
CA TYR A 257 16.70 3.86 -13.98
C TYR A 257 17.47 4.41 -12.77
N GLU A 258 18.06 5.59 -12.94
CA GLU A 258 18.80 6.28 -11.87
C GLU A 258 18.51 7.78 -11.95
N PHE A 259 18.35 8.41 -10.79
CA PHE A 259 18.09 9.85 -10.67
C PHE A 259 18.73 10.42 -9.39
N PRO A 260 19.04 11.72 -9.33
CA PRO A 260 19.55 12.36 -8.12
C PRO A 260 18.52 12.28 -6.98
N THR A 261 18.96 12.11 -5.75
CA THR A 261 18.06 12.16 -4.57
C THR A 261 17.57 13.58 -4.26
N ILE A 262 18.15 14.58 -4.92
CA ILE A 262 17.76 16.00 -4.82
C ILE A 262 17.38 16.53 -6.19
N GLY A 263 16.29 17.26 -6.21
CA GLY A 263 15.77 17.92 -7.41
C GLY A 263 14.64 17.13 -8.05
N ASP A 264 14.75 15.81 -8.12
CA ASP A 264 13.75 14.94 -8.71
C ASP A 264 13.23 13.92 -7.68
N GLY A 265 11.95 13.59 -7.77
CA GLY A 265 11.33 12.51 -7.03
C GLY A 265 10.36 11.73 -7.92
N TYR A 266 10.34 10.41 -7.76
CA TYR A 266 9.51 9.51 -8.55
C TYR A 266 8.75 8.57 -7.62
N ASP A 267 7.42 8.72 -7.58
CA ASP A 267 6.52 7.84 -6.85
C ASP A 267 5.90 6.83 -7.81
N TYR A 268 6.16 5.55 -7.58
CA TYR A 268 5.60 4.48 -8.39
C TYR A 268 4.07 4.45 -8.27
N CYS A 269 3.38 4.50 -9.39
CA CYS A 269 1.92 4.51 -9.44
C CYS A 269 1.30 3.28 -10.12
N GLY A 270 2.11 2.41 -10.69
CA GLY A 270 1.62 1.16 -11.26
C GLY A 270 2.28 0.80 -12.59
N GLN A 271 1.84 -0.31 -13.15
CA GLN A 271 2.28 -0.79 -14.46
C GLN A 271 1.10 -0.93 -15.42
N ARG A 272 1.39 -0.80 -16.71
CA ARG A 272 0.46 -1.07 -17.81
C ARG A 272 1.21 -1.39 -19.10
N ASP A 273 0.76 -2.41 -19.82
CA ASP A 273 1.31 -2.80 -21.13
C ASP A 273 2.85 -2.88 -21.14
N GLY A 274 3.45 -3.46 -20.07
CA GLY A 274 4.89 -3.62 -19.89
C GLY A 274 5.65 -2.34 -19.53
N GLY A 275 5.01 -1.18 -19.46
CA GLY A 275 5.59 0.07 -18.96
C GLY A 275 5.33 0.26 -17.47
N LEU A 276 6.30 0.86 -16.77
CA LEU A 276 6.17 1.27 -15.37
C LEU A 276 5.87 2.77 -15.33
N TYR A 277 4.91 3.18 -14.52
CA TYR A 277 4.49 4.57 -14.44
C TYR A 277 4.81 5.16 -13.08
N PHE A 278 5.27 6.41 -13.11
CA PHE A 278 5.67 7.17 -11.93
C PHE A 278 5.08 8.57 -11.97
N ILE A 279 4.74 9.10 -10.80
CA ILE A 279 4.51 10.53 -10.64
C ILE A 279 5.87 11.15 -10.39
N HIS A 280 6.32 11.98 -11.32
CA HIS A 280 7.55 12.74 -11.22
C HIS A 280 7.24 14.14 -10.70
N TRP A 281 7.95 14.53 -9.66
CA TRP A 281 7.85 15.85 -9.06
C TRP A 281 9.25 16.43 -8.80
N GLN A 282 9.36 17.74 -8.87
CA GLN A 282 10.63 18.42 -8.63
C GLN A 282 10.65 19.07 -7.25
N THR A 283 11.80 18.95 -6.57
CA THR A 283 12.04 19.64 -5.31
C THR A 283 12.92 20.85 -5.56
N ASN A 284 12.63 21.95 -4.89
CA ASN A 284 13.46 23.14 -4.89
C ASN A 284 14.55 23.14 -3.80
N GLY A 285 14.89 21.96 -3.25
CA GLY A 285 15.87 21.81 -2.18
C GLY A 285 15.30 22.03 -0.77
N ASN A 286 14.04 22.43 -0.63
CA ASN A 286 13.38 22.68 0.65
C ASN A 286 12.24 21.67 0.95
N GLY A 287 12.19 20.57 0.23
CA GLY A 287 11.13 19.58 0.31
C GLY A 287 10.27 19.53 -0.95
N ILE A 288 9.17 18.79 -0.91
CA ILE A 288 8.22 18.64 -2.03
C ILE A 288 7.78 20.03 -2.49
N GLY A 289 8.08 20.35 -3.74
CA GLY A 289 7.74 21.65 -4.31
C GLY A 289 6.24 21.79 -4.54
N ASP A 290 5.59 22.59 -3.72
CA ASP A 290 4.16 22.93 -3.89
C ASP A 290 3.88 23.74 -5.17
N THR A 291 4.91 24.09 -5.94
CA THR A 291 4.81 25.12 -6.99
C THR A 291 5.18 24.66 -8.39
N ALA A 292 5.81 23.50 -8.56
CA ALA A 292 6.12 22.97 -9.88
C ALA A 292 5.03 21.95 -10.30
N PRO A 293 4.56 22.00 -11.56
CA PRO A 293 3.69 20.95 -12.07
C PRO A 293 4.43 19.61 -12.02
N ALA A 294 3.76 18.58 -11.51
CA ALA A 294 4.24 17.21 -11.61
C ALA A 294 3.89 16.62 -12.98
N THR A 295 4.55 15.52 -13.34
CA THR A 295 4.20 14.75 -14.54
C THR A 295 3.93 13.31 -14.17
N VAL A 296 3.16 12.63 -15.03
CA VAL A 296 3.12 11.17 -15.06
C VAL A 296 4.13 10.74 -16.10
N ASP A 297 5.13 10.00 -15.67
CA ASP A 297 6.22 9.56 -16.52
C ASP A 297 6.15 8.04 -16.71
N LYS A 298 6.46 7.57 -17.92
CA LYS A 298 6.57 6.15 -18.25
C LYS A 298 8.04 5.75 -18.31
N LEU A 299 8.42 4.74 -17.54
CA LEU A 299 9.71 4.07 -17.65
C LEU A 299 9.58 2.87 -18.58
N GLU A 300 10.28 2.92 -19.68
CA GLU A 300 10.33 1.84 -20.67
C GLU A 300 11.70 1.80 -21.33
N ASN A 301 12.31 0.62 -21.46
CA ASN A 301 13.63 0.41 -22.07
C ASN A 301 14.73 1.31 -21.47
N GLY A 302 14.71 1.55 -20.17
CA GLY A 302 15.70 2.37 -19.46
C GLY A 302 15.54 3.88 -19.66
N ALA A 303 14.46 4.34 -20.26
CA ALA A 303 14.16 5.76 -20.47
C ALA A 303 12.88 6.18 -19.72
N MET A 304 12.97 7.29 -19.00
CA MET A 304 11.82 7.94 -18.36
C MET A 304 11.26 8.99 -19.31
N THR A 305 9.99 8.90 -19.66
CA THR A 305 9.35 9.77 -20.65
C THR A 305 8.04 10.33 -20.08
N PRO A 306 7.87 11.66 -20.00
CA PRO A 306 6.62 12.28 -19.61
C PRO A 306 5.48 11.91 -20.57
N VAL A 307 4.37 11.43 -20.04
CA VAL A 307 3.16 11.09 -20.81
C VAL A 307 2.01 12.02 -20.52
N TRP A 308 2.00 12.65 -19.34
CA TRP A 308 0.99 13.63 -18.98
C TRP A 308 1.53 14.65 -17.97
N THR A 309 1.19 15.92 -18.15
CA THR A 309 1.49 16.98 -17.17
C THR A 309 0.28 17.17 -16.27
N LEU A 310 0.49 17.01 -14.97
CA LEU A 310 -0.51 17.27 -13.96
C LEU A 310 -0.81 18.80 -13.94
N PRO A 311 -2.08 19.21 -14.06
CA PRO A 311 -2.41 20.63 -14.11
C PRO A 311 -2.16 21.37 -12.79
N PHE A 312 -2.03 20.62 -11.69
CA PHE A 312 -1.82 21.16 -10.34
C PHE A 312 -0.57 20.56 -9.71
N SER A 313 -0.24 20.96 -8.48
CA SER A 313 0.87 20.38 -7.73
C SER A 313 0.67 18.88 -7.45
N SER A 314 1.75 18.16 -7.10
CA SER A 314 1.71 16.72 -6.79
C SER A 314 0.83 16.34 -5.59
N LEU A 315 0.43 17.31 -4.79
CA LEU A 315 -0.48 17.12 -3.66
C LEU A 315 -1.89 16.86 -4.18
N SER A 316 -2.53 15.77 -3.86
CA SER A 316 -3.87 15.38 -4.30
C SER A 316 -3.95 14.53 -5.57
N VAL A 317 -2.87 13.85 -5.90
CA VAL A 317 -2.87 12.83 -6.95
C VAL A 317 -3.27 11.49 -6.37
N SER A 318 -4.12 10.77 -7.07
CA SER A 318 -4.48 9.39 -6.75
C SER A 318 -4.41 8.54 -8.01
N THR A 319 -4.25 7.24 -7.84
CA THR A 319 -4.19 6.28 -8.93
C THR A 319 -5.32 5.28 -8.82
N VAL A 320 -5.91 4.91 -9.95
CA VAL A 320 -6.98 3.92 -10.01
C VAL A 320 -6.54 2.78 -10.92
N GLN A 321 -6.54 1.59 -10.37
CA GLN A 321 -6.16 0.37 -11.08
C GLN A 321 -7.39 -0.38 -11.55
N GLN A 322 -7.24 -1.10 -12.67
CA GLN A 322 -8.20 -2.05 -13.19
C GLN A 322 -7.51 -3.40 -13.33
N GLN A 323 -8.03 -4.43 -12.67
CA GLN A 323 -7.39 -5.76 -12.63
C GLN A 323 -5.89 -5.68 -12.27
N GLY A 324 -5.57 -4.66 -11.48
CA GLY A 324 -4.24 -4.35 -10.96
C GLY A 324 -3.28 -3.72 -11.95
N GLU A 325 -3.68 -3.37 -13.16
CA GLU A 325 -2.95 -2.48 -14.02
C GLU A 325 -3.38 -1.03 -13.81
N LEU A 326 -2.45 -0.12 -13.88
CA LEU A 326 -2.74 1.30 -13.81
C LEU A 326 -3.64 1.71 -14.99
N ARG A 327 -4.80 2.25 -14.68
CA ARG A 327 -5.73 2.74 -15.69
C ARG A 327 -5.87 4.25 -15.66
N TRP A 328 -6.11 4.82 -14.49
CA TRP A 328 -6.29 6.25 -14.34
C TRP A 328 -5.30 6.85 -13.36
N VAL A 329 -4.86 8.06 -13.68
CA VAL A 329 -4.27 8.99 -12.73
C VAL A 329 -5.26 10.13 -12.54
N THR A 330 -5.61 10.41 -11.29
CA THR A 330 -6.60 11.43 -10.96
C THR A 330 -5.99 12.52 -10.11
N GLN A 331 -6.49 13.74 -10.24
CA GLN A 331 -6.06 14.86 -9.44
C GLN A 331 -7.25 15.76 -9.09
N LEU A 332 -7.36 16.15 -7.82
CA LEU A 332 -8.29 17.18 -7.38
C LEU A 332 -7.92 18.52 -8.02
N THR A 333 -8.90 19.26 -8.52
CA THR A 333 -8.64 20.50 -9.28
C THR A 333 -8.08 21.62 -8.44
N GLU A 334 -8.60 21.79 -7.21
CA GLU A 334 -8.01 22.68 -6.19
C GLU A 334 -8.50 22.29 -4.80
N LYS A 335 -7.90 22.84 -3.76
CA LYS A 335 -8.33 22.61 -2.38
C LYS A 335 -9.73 23.19 -2.15
N GLY A 336 -10.71 22.30 -1.96
CA GLY A 336 -12.12 22.66 -1.75
C GLY A 336 -12.95 22.74 -3.04
N GLU A 337 -12.39 22.36 -4.19
CA GLU A 337 -13.15 22.23 -5.42
C GLU A 337 -13.92 20.92 -5.52
N THR A 338 -14.97 20.97 -6.31
CA THR A 338 -15.95 19.89 -6.54
C THR A 338 -15.68 19.15 -7.84
N ALA A 339 -14.41 19.09 -8.26
CA ALA A 339 -14.06 18.40 -9.51
C ALA A 339 -12.70 17.71 -9.42
N ILE A 340 -12.55 16.64 -10.19
CA ILE A 340 -11.30 15.96 -10.44
C ILE A 340 -10.96 15.98 -11.93
N LYS A 341 -9.68 16.02 -12.23
CA LYS A 341 -9.12 15.67 -13.54
C LYS A 341 -8.77 14.19 -13.54
N ILE A 342 -9.06 13.52 -14.63
CA ILE A 342 -8.77 12.11 -14.82
C ILE A 342 -7.99 11.99 -16.11
N TYR A 343 -6.79 11.43 -16.05
CA TYR A 343 -6.04 11.00 -17.21
C TYR A 343 -6.22 9.49 -17.38
N ASP A 344 -6.85 9.09 -18.48
CA ASP A 344 -7.02 7.68 -18.82
C ASP A 344 -5.85 7.21 -19.70
N LEU A 345 -5.04 6.30 -19.16
CA LEU A 345 -3.90 5.75 -19.88
C LEU A 345 -4.31 4.84 -21.07
N ALA A 346 -5.57 4.39 -21.10
CA ALA A 346 -6.01 3.51 -22.18
C ALA A 346 -6.22 4.24 -23.49
N ASP A 347 -6.68 5.50 -23.45
CA ASP A 347 -6.96 6.30 -24.64
C ASP A 347 -6.09 7.58 -24.73
N GLY A 348 -5.32 7.88 -23.68
CA GLY A 348 -4.47 9.07 -23.58
C GLY A 348 -5.26 10.37 -23.45
N GLN A 349 -6.54 10.32 -23.06
CA GLN A 349 -7.40 11.49 -22.95
C GLN A 349 -7.49 11.98 -21.50
N THR A 350 -7.80 13.27 -21.37
CA THR A 350 -8.06 13.90 -20.07
C THR A 350 -9.54 14.24 -19.95
N TYR A 351 -10.14 13.80 -18.86
CA TYR A 351 -11.53 14.04 -18.52
C TYR A 351 -11.62 14.96 -17.30
N THR A 352 -12.75 15.66 -17.16
CA THR A 352 -13.08 16.44 -15.96
C THR A 352 -14.39 15.92 -15.40
N ARG A 353 -14.37 15.56 -14.13
CA ARG A 353 -15.55 15.04 -13.43
C ARG A 353 -15.90 15.92 -12.25
N ALA A 354 -17.16 16.34 -12.16
CA ALA A 354 -17.69 16.96 -10.95
C ALA A 354 -17.84 15.91 -9.84
N ILE A 355 -17.54 16.31 -8.61
CA ILE A 355 -17.71 15.51 -7.40
C ILE A 355 -18.58 16.33 -6.47
N ASP A 356 -19.60 15.71 -5.92
CA ASP A 356 -20.44 16.34 -4.90
C ASP A 356 -19.83 16.08 -3.52
N TRP A 357 -19.22 17.12 -2.94
CA TRP A 357 -18.66 17.06 -1.60
C TRP A 357 -19.74 17.37 -0.57
N ASP A 358 -20.05 16.43 0.30
CA ASP A 358 -20.77 16.75 1.52
C ASP A 358 -19.84 17.53 2.46
N LYS A 359 -20.12 18.82 2.61
CA LYS A 359 -19.31 19.75 3.41
C LYS A 359 -19.44 19.52 4.92
N VAL A 360 -20.45 18.79 5.36
CA VAL A 360 -20.73 18.59 6.78
C VAL A 360 -19.98 17.39 7.34
N GLU A 361 -19.87 16.31 6.57
CA GLU A 361 -19.34 15.02 7.03
C GLU A 361 -18.06 14.56 6.32
N GLY A 362 -17.58 15.31 5.31
CA GLY A 362 -16.37 14.96 4.56
C GLY A 362 -16.53 13.77 3.60
N TRP A 363 -17.74 13.26 3.43
CA TRP A 363 -18.10 12.23 2.48
C TRP A 363 -18.54 12.85 1.16
N ASN A 364 -18.18 12.21 0.07
CA ASN A 364 -18.50 12.73 -1.26
C ASN A 364 -19.32 11.72 -2.07
N ALA A 365 -19.96 12.21 -3.12
CA ALA A 365 -20.58 11.38 -4.13
C ALA A 365 -19.85 11.53 -5.47
N GLY A 366 -19.61 10.38 -6.12
CA GLY A 366 -18.96 10.34 -7.44
C GLY A 366 -17.44 10.38 -7.42
N TYR A 367 -16.77 10.26 -6.27
CA TYR A 367 -15.32 10.07 -6.25
C TYR A 367 -14.97 8.65 -6.71
N PRO A 368 -14.01 8.49 -7.64
CA PRO A 368 -13.64 7.16 -8.14
C PRO A 368 -12.82 6.40 -7.11
N GLU A 369 -13.37 5.30 -6.63
CA GLU A 369 -12.69 4.45 -5.65
C GLU A 369 -11.91 3.32 -6.33
N LYS A 370 -12.54 2.64 -7.31
CA LYS A 370 -11.93 1.48 -7.97
C LYS A 370 -12.57 1.24 -9.34
N LEU A 371 -11.75 0.86 -10.31
CA LEU A 371 -12.23 0.33 -11.59
C LEU A 371 -12.36 -1.19 -11.49
N LEU A 372 -13.49 -1.70 -11.95
CA LEU A 372 -13.88 -3.10 -11.87
C LEU A 372 -13.67 -3.81 -13.21
N ALA A 373 -13.59 -5.13 -13.18
CA ALA A 373 -13.21 -5.95 -14.34
C ALA A 373 -14.15 -5.82 -15.55
N ASN A 374 -15.43 -5.55 -15.32
CA ASN A 374 -16.48 -5.50 -16.34
C ASN A 374 -16.75 -4.07 -16.86
N ASP A 375 -15.72 -3.22 -16.91
CA ASP A 375 -15.83 -1.80 -17.28
C ASP A 375 -16.81 -1.00 -16.40
N LYS A 376 -17.03 -1.44 -15.19
CA LYS A 376 -17.72 -0.71 -14.14
C LYS A 376 -16.74 0.08 -13.29
N ILE A 377 -17.25 1.10 -12.64
CA ILE A 377 -16.53 1.86 -11.62
C ILE A 377 -17.29 1.81 -10.31
N LEU A 378 -16.55 1.55 -9.23
CA LEU A 378 -17.00 1.79 -7.87
C LEU A 378 -16.75 3.26 -7.54
N VAL A 379 -17.79 3.94 -7.07
CA VAL A 379 -17.70 5.33 -6.63
C VAL A 379 -18.22 5.48 -5.21
N SER A 380 -17.71 6.47 -4.49
CA SER A 380 -18.36 6.90 -3.24
C SER A 380 -19.74 7.48 -3.53
N ASN A 381 -20.70 7.24 -2.64
CA ASN A 381 -22.10 7.65 -2.80
C ASN A 381 -22.73 8.12 -1.47
N GLY A 382 -22.07 9.07 -0.81
CA GLY A 382 -22.52 9.58 0.47
C GLY A 382 -22.27 8.61 1.63
N THR A 383 -23.19 8.55 2.57
CA THR A 383 -23.08 7.74 3.79
C THR A 383 -24.28 6.82 3.99
N TYR A 384 -24.07 5.78 4.79
CA TYR A 384 -25.14 4.99 5.39
C TYR A 384 -24.85 4.84 6.89
N THR A 385 -25.88 4.60 7.69
CA THR A 385 -25.77 4.37 9.11
C THR A 385 -25.83 2.87 9.41
N ASN A 386 -24.85 2.34 10.14
CA ASN A 386 -24.83 0.93 10.52
C ASN A 386 -25.77 0.65 11.71
N VAL A 387 -25.88 -0.62 12.12
CA VAL A 387 -26.77 -1.06 13.23
C VAL A 387 -26.42 -0.43 14.60
N TYR A 388 -25.20 0.07 14.75
CA TYR A 388 -24.73 0.74 15.97
C TYR A 388 -24.89 2.27 15.91
N GLY A 389 -25.54 2.80 14.88
CA GLY A 389 -25.79 4.23 14.73
C GLY A 389 -24.60 5.04 14.22
N ILE A 390 -23.58 4.38 13.66
CA ILE A 390 -22.36 5.02 13.17
C ILE A 390 -22.44 5.17 11.66
N ASP A 391 -22.17 6.39 11.18
CA ASP A 391 -22.13 6.67 9.76
C ASP A 391 -20.88 6.12 9.10
N ARG A 392 -21.04 5.54 7.93
CA ARG A 392 -20.01 4.92 7.11
C ARG A 392 -20.18 5.33 5.65
N LYS A 393 -19.07 5.27 4.89
CA LYS A 393 -19.09 5.55 3.45
C LYS A 393 -19.98 4.57 2.71
N ALA A 394 -20.92 5.09 1.94
CA ALA A 394 -21.72 4.32 1.00
C ALA A 394 -21.06 4.29 -0.38
N TYR A 395 -21.39 3.28 -1.16
CA TYR A 395 -20.87 3.10 -2.51
C TYR A 395 -21.98 2.94 -3.54
N ALA A 396 -21.61 3.18 -4.78
CA ALA A 396 -22.43 2.88 -5.94
C ALA A 396 -21.56 2.36 -7.09
N VAL A 397 -22.19 1.74 -8.07
CA VAL A 397 -21.55 1.31 -9.31
C VAL A 397 -22.16 1.98 -10.51
N MET A 398 -21.37 2.16 -11.57
CA MET A 398 -21.86 2.61 -12.87
C MET A 398 -20.90 2.20 -13.99
N ASP A 399 -21.28 2.39 -15.25
CA ASP A 399 -20.39 2.17 -16.39
C ASP A 399 -19.28 3.21 -16.43
N CYS A 400 -18.01 2.79 -16.69
CA CYS A 400 -16.87 3.70 -16.82
C CYS A 400 -17.10 4.76 -17.90
N ALA A 401 -17.61 4.37 -19.07
CA ALA A 401 -17.87 5.31 -20.16
C ALA A 401 -18.93 6.36 -19.78
N ALA A 402 -20.00 5.95 -19.10
CA ALA A 402 -21.02 6.86 -18.59
C ALA A 402 -20.44 7.81 -17.52
N TYR A 403 -19.57 7.28 -16.65
CA TYR A 403 -18.88 8.07 -15.65
C TYR A 403 -18.01 9.16 -16.29
N LEU A 404 -17.14 8.79 -17.24
CA LEU A 404 -16.27 9.74 -17.95
C LEU A 404 -17.07 10.77 -18.78
N ALA A 405 -18.26 10.39 -19.28
CA ALA A 405 -19.18 11.28 -19.99
C ALA A 405 -19.94 12.25 -19.06
N GLY A 406 -19.77 12.16 -17.75
CA GLY A 406 -20.39 13.07 -16.79
C GLY A 406 -21.77 12.63 -16.27
N SER A 407 -22.24 11.39 -16.57
CA SER A 407 -23.48 10.87 -15.98
C SER A 407 -23.42 10.79 -14.46
N THR A 408 -24.56 11.01 -13.82
CA THR A 408 -24.78 10.84 -12.37
C THR A 408 -25.77 9.72 -12.05
N ASP A 409 -26.04 8.85 -13.03
CA ASP A 409 -26.96 7.72 -12.88
C ASP A 409 -26.24 6.56 -12.15
N TYR A 410 -25.96 6.78 -10.88
CA TYR A 410 -25.33 5.78 -10.01
C TYR A 410 -26.34 4.69 -9.64
N THR A 411 -25.90 3.43 -9.66
CA THR A 411 -26.64 2.30 -9.06
C THR A 411 -26.13 2.11 -7.65
N PRO A 412 -26.87 2.52 -6.61
CA PRO A 412 -26.44 2.36 -5.23
C PRO A 412 -26.21 0.88 -4.88
N ILE A 413 -25.14 0.60 -4.14
CA ILE A 413 -24.92 -0.71 -3.53
C ILE A 413 -25.86 -0.83 -2.34
N ALA A 414 -26.58 -1.95 -2.24
CA ALA A 414 -27.36 -2.30 -1.05
C ALA A 414 -26.40 -2.65 0.09
N MET A 415 -26.03 -1.64 0.89
CA MET A 415 -24.99 -1.76 1.91
C MET A 415 -25.38 -2.76 3.01
N TYR A 416 -24.41 -3.61 3.38
CA TYR A 416 -24.52 -4.42 4.57
C TYR A 416 -24.34 -3.51 5.80
N THR A 417 -25.36 -3.43 6.63
CA THR A 417 -25.40 -2.50 7.78
C THR A 417 -25.04 -3.14 9.11
N GLY A 418 -24.82 -4.45 9.13
CA GLY A 418 -24.67 -5.26 10.33
C GLY A 418 -26.00 -5.84 10.81
N ASP A 419 -26.01 -7.09 11.29
CA ASP A 419 -27.15 -7.83 11.85
C ASP A 419 -26.79 -8.52 13.18
#